data_29d1e88414696463cc56a8708ab579f0
#
_entry.id   29d1e88414696463cc56a8708ab579f0
#
_cell.length_a   1.000
_cell.length_b   1.000
_cell.length_c   1.000
_cell.angle_alpha   90.00
_cell.angle_beta   90.00
_cell.angle_gamma   90.00
#
_symmetry.space_group_name_H-M   'P 1'
#
loop_
_entity.id
_entity.type
_entity.pdbx_description
1 polymer ?
#
loop_
_entity_poly.entity_id
_entity_poly.type
_entity_poly.pdbx_seq_one_letter_code
_entity_poly.pdbx_strand_id
1 'polypeptide(L)'
;MRAMFTGLVWDKSLPIVRLAIDYSASLFEKSRMIARFLERRMAVVCAAWLAGTFILALLRLANPASPIHNVWDAAPVLLAYSLIIAAPILGYLVGRHAFAGEGANAQPSYRFAVFGRWRSLTAADARGRAAFGPIGFMASLLVGMLLNVVIRAVEFFTAVPAMSWHAPAWGQAMFAWMAVDVVVTGFFYMVAFVMALRTVPLFPRMLLYAWMVDVLMQLIIAQRLAAVGGVPDRVVEPLLALLEGNVTKVLISAAIWLPYLLLSERVNVTYRHRTNARTLPPAE
;
A
#
# COMPACT_ATOMS: atom_id res chain seq x y z
N MET A 1 23.45 -39.81 4.30
CA MET A 1 22.07 -39.27 4.24
C MET A 1 21.99 -37.93 3.49
N ARG A 2 22.70 -37.78 2.33
CA ARG A 2 22.81 -36.54 1.53
C ARG A 2 22.45 -36.72 0.04
N ALA A 3 21.85 -37.84 -0.33
CA ALA A 3 21.59 -38.21 -1.73
C ALA A 3 20.10 -38.48 -2.06
N MET A 4 19.15 -37.96 -1.24
CA MET A 4 17.72 -38.31 -1.44
C MET A 4 16.81 -37.17 -1.87
N PHE A 5 17.35 -35.98 -2.16
CA PHE A 5 16.52 -34.82 -2.55
C PHE A 5 16.82 -34.20 -3.92
N THR A 6 17.61 -34.86 -4.77
CA THR A 6 17.99 -34.33 -6.10
C THR A 6 17.27 -34.99 -7.28
N GLY A 7 16.09 -35.55 -7.11
CA GLY A 7 15.47 -36.34 -8.16
C GLY A 7 13.97 -36.25 -8.35
N LEU A 8 13.25 -35.28 -7.79
CA LEU A 8 11.86 -35.10 -8.19
C LEU A 8 11.78 -34.28 -9.47
N VAL A 9 12.11 -34.89 -10.60
CA VAL A 9 11.71 -34.39 -11.92
C VAL A 9 10.19 -34.54 -11.97
N TRP A 10 9.47 -33.45 -11.73
CA TRP A 10 8.01 -33.41 -11.90
C TRP A 10 7.71 -33.77 -13.35
N ASP A 11 7.14 -34.96 -13.55
CA ASP A 11 6.78 -35.42 -14.90
C ASP A 11 5.72 -34.46 -15.46
N LYS A 12 6.13 -33.68 -16.45
CA LYS A 12 5.28 -32.68 -17.14
C LYS A 12 4.10 -33.34 -17.89
N SER A 13 4.06 -34.66 -17.98
CA SER A 13 2.97 -35.41 -18.56
C SER A 13 1.79 -35.62 -17.61
N LEU A 14 1.98 -35.45 -16.30
CA LEU A 14 0.91 -35.57 -15.33
C LEU A 14 -0.13 -34.44 -15.52
N PRO A 15 -1.44 -34.76 -15.63
CA PRO A 15 -2.49 -33.78 -15.90
C PRO A 15 -2.55 -32.68 -14.84
N ILE A 16 -2.26 -32.99 -13.58
CA ILE A 16 -2.20 -32.03 -12.47
C ILE A 16 -1.05 -31.04 -12.66
N VAL A 17 0.12 -31.50 -13.13
CA VAL A 17 1.28 -30.64 -13.37
C VAL A 17 1.01 -29.71 -14.57
N ARG A 18 0.38 -30.21 -15.64
CA ARG A 18 -0.06 -29.36 -16.76
C ARG A 18 -1.07 -28.32 -16.32
N LEU A 19 -2.11 -28.72 -15.57
CA LEU A 19 -3.11 -27.80 -15.03
C LEU A 19 -2.46 -26.68 -14.17
N ALA A 20 -1.49 -27.05 -13.33
CA ALA A 20 -0.76 -26.08 -12.50
C ALA A 20 0.11 -25.13 -13.34
N ILE A 21 0.74 -25.62 -14.41
CA ILE A 21 1.53 -24.79 -15.34
C ILE A 21 0.61 -23.85 -16.11
N ASP A 22 -0.49 -24.33 -16.66
CA ASP A 22 -1.45 -23.51 -17.43
C ASP A 22 -2.12 -22.47 -16.53
N TYR A 23 -2.46 -22.84 -15.29
CA TYR A 23 -3.00 -21.91 -14.31
C TYR A 23 -1.98 -20.82 -13.93
N SER A 24 -0.72 -21.20 -13.70
CA SER A 24 0.35 -20.26 -13.40
C SER A 24 0.63 -19.30 -14.56
N ALA A 25 0.60 -19.80 -15.81
CA ALA A 25 0.74 -18.98 -17.01
C ALA A 25 -0.42 -17.99 -17.15
N SER A 26 -1.66 -18.44 -16.94
CA SER A 26 -2.87 -17.59 -16.93
C SER A 26 -2.78 -16.50 -15.87
N LEU A 27 -2.36 -16.83 -14.64
CA LEU A 27 -2.15 -15.83 -13.57
C LEU A 27 -1.08 -14.81 -13.94
N PHE A 28 -0.03 -15.25 -14.60
CA PHE A 28 1.05 -14.37 -15.04
C PHE A 28 0.59 -13.39 -16.13
N GLU A 29 -0.20 -13.83 -17.09
CA GLU A 29 -0.81 -12.96 -18.11
C GLU A 29 -1.78 -11.96 -17.49
N LYS A 30 -2.65 -12.41 -16.57
CA LYS A 30 -3.55 -11.52 -15.83
C LYS A 30 -2.78 -10.46 -15.05
N SER A 31 -1.68 -10.82 -14.40
CA SER A 31 -0.84 -9.87 -13.68
C SER A 31 -0.20 -8.81 -14.58
N ARG A 32 0.18 -9.20 -15.81
CA ARG A 32 0.67 -8.26 -16.83
C ARG A 32 -0.42 -7.30 -17.31
N MET A 33 -1.64 -7.79 -17.48
CA MET A 33 -2.78 -6.94 -17.83
C MET A 33 -3.07 -5.92 -16.72
N ILE A 34 -3.08 -6.35 -15.47
CA ILE A 34 -3.26 -5.47 -14.31
C ILE A 34 -2.18 -4.40 -14.26
N ALA A 35 -0.91 -4.75 -14.33
CA ALA A 35 0.18 -3.79 -14.30
C ALA A 35 0.08 -2.77 -15.44
N ARG A 36 -0.20 -3.22 -16.67
CA ARG A 36 -0.42 -2.35 -17.83
C ARG A 36 -1.66 -1.45 -17.70
N PHE A 37 -2.74 -1.98 -17.14
CA PHE A 37 -3.94 -1.19 -16.86
C PHE A 37 -3.64 -0.07 -15.86
N LEU A 38 -3.00 -0.39 -14.74
CA LEU A 38 -2.61 0.58 -13.73
C LEU A 38 -1.64 1.64 -14.26
N GLU A 39 -0.74 1.26 -15.17
CA GLU A 39 0.19 2.20 -15.80
C GLU A 39 -0.52 3.15 -16.77
N ARG A 40 -1.45 2.64 -17.59
CA ARG A 40 -2.06 3.39 -18.69
C ARG A 40 -3.37 4.09 -18.32
N ARG A 41 -4.12 3.56 -17.37
CA ARG A 41 -5.49 3.98 -17.03
C ARG A 41 -5.61 4.59 -15.63
N MET A 42 -4.51 5.05 -15.06
CA MET A 42 -4.54 5.63 -13.71
C MET A 42 -5.46 6.86 -13.60
N ALA A 43 -5.65 7.61 -14.70
CA ALA A 43 -6.62 8.70 -14.74
C ALA A 43 -8.07 8.22 -14.48
N VAL A 44 -8.43 7.03 -14.98
CA VAL A 44 -9.76 6.43 -14.71
C VAL A 44 -9.88 6.02 -13.25
N VAL A 45 -8.81 5.46 -12.66
CA VAL A 45 -8.79 5.10 -11.24
C VAL A 45 -8.93 6.36 -10.36
N CYS A 46 -8.20 7.44 -10.70
CA CYS A 46 -8.34 8.72 -10.00
C CYS A 46 -9.74 9.33 -10.16
N ALA A 47 -10.34 9.25 -11.34
CA ALA A 47 -11.70 9.75 -11.55
C ALA A 47 -12.75 8.95 -10.76
N ALA A 48 -12.62 7.62 -10.73
CA ALA A 48 -13.49 6.76 -9.92
C ALA A 48 -13.31 7.03 -8.42
N TRP A 49 -12.07 7.25 -7.97
CA TRP A 49 -11.76 7.67 -6.61
C TRP A 49 -12.44 8.99 -6.24
N LEU A 50 -12.28 10.03 -7.08
CA LEU A 50 -12.90 11.33 -6.87
C LEU A 50 -14.42 11.22 -6.77
N ALA A 51 -15.05 10.54 -7.73
CA ALA A 51 -16.51 10.37 -7.75
C ALA A 51 -17.00 9.60 -6.52
N GLY A 52 -16.39 8.47 -6.19
CA GLY A 52 -16.78 7.63 -5.06
C GLY A 52 -16.64 8.35 -3.72
N THR A 53 -15.48 8.95 -3.46
CA THR A 53 -15.22 9.66 -2.20
C THR A 53 -16.03 10.95 -2.08
N PHE A 54 -16.29 11.65 -3.19
CA PHE A 54 -17.14 12.82 -3.19
C PHE A 54 -18.59 12.46 -2.81
N ILE A 55 -19.14 11.37 -3.36
CA ILE A 55 -20.48 10.87 -2.98
C ILE A 55 -20.51 10.54 -1.48
N LEU A 56 -19.51 9.81 -0.96
CA LEU A 56 -19.44 9.48 0.46
C LEU A 56 -19.36 10.73 1.34
N ALA A 57 -18.58 11.73 0.94
CA ALA A 57 -18.44 13.01 1.62
C ALA A 57 -19.80 13.76 1.66
N LEU A 58 -20.53 13.81 0.55
CA LEU A 58 -21.87 14.42 0.49
C LEU A 58 -22.87 13.71 1.40
N LEU A 59 -22.88 12.37 1.39
CA LEU A 59 -23.77 11.59 2.25
C LEU A 59 -23.49 11.84 3.73
N ARG A 60 -22.22 11.99 4.10
CA ARG A 60 -21.84 12.30 5.48
C ARG A 60 -22.14 13.75 5.87
N LEU A 61 -21.95 14.68 4.96
CA LEU A 61 -22.28 16.09 5.20
C LEU A 61 -23.80 16.31 5.32
N ALA A 62 -24.61 15.51 4.62
CA ALA A 62 -26.05 15.53 4.74
C ALA A 62 -26.58 14.99 6.08
N ASN A 63 -25.76 14.20 6.81
CA ASN A 63 -26.13 13.58 8.09
C ASN A 63 -25.03 13.83 9.15
N PRO A 64 -24.80 15.08 9.58
CA PRO A 64 -23.78 15.41 10.55
C PRO A 64 -24.20 14.99 11.97
N ALA A 65 -23.24 14.59 12.82
CA ALA A 65 -23.51 14.27 14.21
C ALA A 65 -23.60 15.51 15.13
N SER A 66 -23.10 16.64 14.64
CA SER A 66 -23.18 17.94 15.36
C SER A 66 -23.82 18.99 14.48
N PRO A 67 -24.53 19.98 15.04
CA PRO A 67 -25.23 21.01 14.27
C PRO A 67 -24.27 21.75 13.32
N ILE A 68 -24.72 21.98 12.10
CA ILE A 68 -24.07 22.83 11.09
C ILE A 68 -25.09 23.90 10.70
N HIS A 69 -24.95 25.09 11.23
CA HIS A 69 -25.89 26.19 10.98
C HIS A 69 -25.43 27.09 9.83
N ASN A 70 -24.13 27.11 9.57
CA ASN A 70 -23.52 27.96 8.54
C ASN A 70 -22.29 27.30 7.92
N VAL A 71 -21.74 27.92 6.87
CA VAL A 71 -20.56 27.41 6.15
C VAL A 71 -19.32 27.31 7.04
N TRP A 72 -19.17 28.20 8.01
CA TRP A 72 -18.03 28.18 8.93
C TRP A 72 -18.05 26.99 9.87
N ASP A 73 -19.24 26.56 10.28
CA ASP A 73 -19.42 25.33 11.07
C ASP A 73 -19.02 24.08 10.28
N ALA A 74 -19.24 24.10 8.96
CA ALA A 74 -18.85 23.02 8.07
C ALA A 74 -17.34 23.05 7.72
N ALA A 75 -16.64 24.16 7.96
CA ALA A 75 -15.26 24.33 7.50
C ALA A 75 -14.30 23.20 7.91
N PRO A 76 -14.25 22.72 9.18
CA PRO A 76 -13.35 21.61 9.55
C PRO A 76 -13.70 20.31 8.84
N VAL A 77 -15.00 20.04 8.60
CA VAL A 77 -15.48 18.86 7.90
C VAL A 77 -15.11 18.92 6.42
N LEU A 78 -15.36 20.07 5.79
CA LEU A 78 -15.02 20.30 4.38
C LEU A 78 -13.51 20.21 4.15
N LEU A 79 -12.71 20.79 5.04
CA LEU A 79 -11.25 20.72 4.97
C LEU A 79 -10.77 19.25 5.08
N ALA A 80 -11.25 18.51 6.09
CA ALA A 80 -10.87 17.13 6.30
C ALA A 80 -11.24 16.25 5.09
N TYR A 81 -12.46 16.36 4.57
CA TYR A 81 -12.91 15.59 3.41
C TYR A 81 -12.13 15.97 2.15
N SER A 82 -11.86 17.26 1.93
CA SER A 82 -11.04 17.72 0.81
C SER A 82 -9.63 17.13 0.87
N LEU A 83 -9.02 17.11 2.05
CA LEU A 83 -7.69 16.52 2.24
C LEU A 83 -7.70 15.00 2.04
N ILE A 84 -8.70 14.29 2.56
CA ILE A 84 -8.84 12.83 2.35
C ILE A 84 -8.97 12.51 0.86
N ILE A 85 -9.78 13.27 0.12
CA ILE A 85 -9.97 13.10 -1.31
C ILE A 85 -8.68 13.40 -2.09
N ALA A 86 -8.00 14.49 -1.72
CA ALA A 86 -6.83 14.99 -2.43
C ALA A 86 -5.55 14.16 -2.14
N ALA A 87 -5.38 13.65 -0.93
CA ALA A 87 -4.11 13.05 -0.48
C ALA A 87 -3.61 11.90 -1.37
N PRO A 88 -4.41 10.90 -1.77
CA PRO A 88 -3.95 9.84 -2.66
C PRO A 88 -3.58 10.35 -4.05
N ILE A 89 -4.30 11.35 -4.57
CA ILE A 89 -4.01 11.96 -5.87
C ILE A 89 -2.70 12.73 -5.79
N LEU A 90 -2.50 13.52 -4.74
CA LEU A 90 -1.24 14.23 -4.51
C LEU A 90 -0.08 13.25 -4.34
N GLY A 91 -0.25 12.16 -3.58
CA GLY A 91 0.73 11.10 -3.46
C GLY A 91 1.12 10.48 -4.82
N TYR A 92 0.13 10.24 -5.69
CA TYR A 92 0.34 9.78 -7.05
C TYR A 92 1.12 10.80 -7.89
N LEU A 93 0.71 12.07 -7.87
CA LEU A 93 1.34 13.13 -8.67
C LEU A 93 2.78 13.40 -8.20
N VAL A 94 2.99 13.51 -6.89
CA VAL A 94 4.32 13.68 -6.28
C VAL A 94 5.21 12.52 -6.63
N GLY A 95 4.75 11.29 -6.42
CA GLY A 95 5.51 10.09 -6.77
C GLY A 95 5.83 10.03 -8.27
N ARG A 96 4.87 10.38 -9.13
CA ARG A 96 5.06 10.40 -10.57
C ARG A 96 6.09 11.46 -11.01
N HIS A 97 6.09 12.63 -10.38
CA HIS A 97 7.01 13.71 -10.70
C HIS A 97 8.42 13.46 -10.13
N ALA A 98 8.49 13.11 -8.86
CA ALA A 98 9.76 12.88 -8.16
C ALA A 98 10.57 11.71 -8.75
N PHE A 99 9.90 10.69 -9.28
CA PHE A 99 10.55 9.51 -9.86
C PHE A 99 10.48 9.46 -11.38
N ALA A 100 10.44 10.61 -12.05
CA ALA A 100 10.41 10.70 -13.52
C ALA A 100 11.80 10.58 -14.17
N GLY A 101 12.88 10.97 -13.47
CA GLY A 101 14.23 11.07 -13.99
C GLY A 101 15.08 9.82 -13.79
N GLU A 102 16.23 9.78 -14.49
CA GLU A 102 17.19 8.66 -14.38
C GLU A 102 17.80 8.51 -12.97
N GLY A 103 17.91 9.59 -12.20
CA GLY A 103 18.36 9.55 -10.82
C GLY A 103 17.50 8.73 -9.87
N ALA A 104 16.21 8.54 -10.22
CA ALA A 104 15.29 7.69 -9.46
C ALA A 104 15.69 6.19 -9.46
N ASN A 105 16.53 5.77 -10.41
CA ASN A 105 17.03 4.39 -10.55
C ASN A 105 18.33 4.14 -9.75
N ALA A 106 18.87 5.15 -9.07
CA ALA A 106 20.06 5.00 -8.27
C ALA A 106 19.84 3.99 -7.13
N GLN A 107 20.76 3.04 -7.00
CA GLN A 107 20.72 2.07 -5.92
C GLN A 107 21.11 2.76 -4.61
N PRO A 108 20.38 2.51 -3.51
CA PRO A 108 20.75 3.07 -2.22
C PRO A 108 22.12 2.54 -1.76
N SER A 109 22.95 3.43 -1.23
CA SER A 109 24.30 3.10 -0.73
C SER A 109 24.25 2.08 0.41
N TYR A 110 23.26 2.16 1.29
CA TYR A 110 23.07 1.25 2.40
C TYR A 110 22.05 0.15 2.07
N ARG A 111 22.39 -1.13 2.29
CA ARG A 111 21.55 -2.29 1.96
C ARG A 111 21.09 -3.01 3.22
N PHE A 112 19.80 -2.94 3.54
CA PHE A 112 19.18 -3.70 4.65
C PHE A 112 19.01 -5.20 4.37
N ALA A 113 18.76 -5.58 3.11
CA ALA A 113 18.45 -6.96 2.74
C ALA A 113 19.73 -7.70 2.32
N VAL A 114 20.46 -8.19 3.30
CA VAL A 114 21.73 -8.94 3.10
C VAL A 114 21.55 -10.46 3.04
N PHE A 115 20.33 -10.98 3.25
CA PHE A 115 20.03 -12.41 3.27
C PHE A 115 20.18 -13.05 1.87
N GLY A 116 20.84 -14.20 1.80
CA GLY A 116 21.04 -14.97 0.57
C GLY A 116 22.37 -14.67 -0.14
N ARG A 117 22.68 -15.48 -1.16
CA ARG A 117 23.87 -15.29 -2.02
C ARG A 117 23.45 -14.61 -3.31
N TRP A 118 23.78 -13.34 -3.44
CA TRP A 118 23.33 -12.50 -4.55
C TRP A 118 24.53 -12.00 -5.35
N ARG A 119 24.39 -12.01 -6.69
CA ARG A 119 25.32 -11.39 -7.63
C ARG A 119 24.68 -10.11 -8.18
N SER A 120 25.43 -9.02 -8.17
CA SER A 120 24.99 -7.74 -8.74
C SER A 120 24.81 -7.84 -10.25
N LEU A 121 23.82 -7.13 -10.76
CA LEU A 121 23.51 -6.98 -12.19
C LEU A 121 23.65 -5.50 -12.56
N THR A 122 23.98 -5.24 -13.81
CA THR A 122 23.77 -3.90 -14.36
C THR A 122 22.26 -3.61 -14.51
N ALA A 123 21.90 -2.33 -14.60
CA ALA A 123 20.48 -1.98 -14.82
C ALA A 123 19.94 -2.54 -16.16
N ALA A 124 20.81 -2.64 -17.18
CA ALA A 124 20.47 -3.21 -18.47
C ALA A 124 20.21 -4.72 -18.36
N ASP A 125 21.13 -5.45 -17.72
CA ASP A 125 20.97 -6.90 -17.49
C ASP A 125 19.74 -7.23 -16.67
N ALA A 126 19.45 -6.43 -15.64
CA ALA A 126 18.28 -6.61 -14.81
C ALA A 126 17.00 -6.48 -15.62
N ARG A 127 16.89 -5.46 -16.50
CA ARG A 127 15.72 -5.25 -17.39
C ARG A 127 15.54 -6.37 -18.42
N GLY A 128 16.63 -6.98 -18.88
CA GLY A 128 16.57 -8.12 -19.82
C GLY A 128 16.06 -9.43 -19.20
N ARG A 129 15.92 -9.51 -17.87
CA ARG A 129 15.50 -10.73 -17.20
C ARG A 129 13.99 -10.93 -17.20
N ALA A 130 13.53 -12.17 -17.38
CA ALA A 130 12.10 -12.53 -17.26
C ALA A 130 11.51 -12.25 -15.86
N ALA A 131 12.37 -12.20 -14.84
CA ALA A 131 11.98 -11.85 -13.49
C ALA A 131 11.82 -10.34 -13.26
N PHE A 132 12.15 -9.47 -14.22
CA PHE A 132 12.03 -8.03 -14.07
C PHE A 132 10.57 -7.54 -14.16
N GLY A 133 10.26 -6.50 -13.39
CA GLY A 133 8.99 -5.77 -13.43
C GLY A 133 7.99 -6.16 -12.33
N PRO A 134 7.00 -5.29 -12.08
CA PRO A 134 6.00 -5.44 -11.02
C PRO A 134 4.85 -6.37 -11.45
N ILE A 135 5.18 -7.57 -11.92
CA ILE A 135 4.26 -8.58 -12.45
C ILE A 135 4.27 -9.84 -11.57
N GLY A 136 3.37 -10.79 -11.84
CA GLY A 136 3.18 -11.97 -11.00
C GLY A 136 2.66 -11.59 -9.62
N PHE A 137 3.21 -12.16 -8.56
CA PHE A 137 2.80 -11.89 -7.18
C PHE A 137 2.99 -10.42 -6.77
N MET A 138 3.93 -9.68 -7.40
CA MET A 138 4.05 -8.22 -7.21
C MET A 138 2.80 -7.44 -7.64
N ALA A 139 2.07 -7.90 -8.65
CA ALA A 139 0.85 -7.22 -9.09
C ALA A 139 -0.25 -7.26 -8.02
N SER A 140 -0.34 -8.34 -7.24
CA SER A 140 -1.29 -8.40 -6.12
C SER A 140 -0.91 -7.45 -4.99
N LEU A 141 0.37 -7.18 -4.75
CA LEU A 141 0.80 -6.14 -3.82
C LEU A 141 0.40 -4.73 -4.31
N LEU A 142 0.54 -4.45 -5.63
CA LEU A 142 0.07 -3.19 -6.21
C LEU A 142 -1.43 -2.98 -6.00
N VAL A 143 -2.23 -4.01 -6.29
CA VAL A 143 -3.69 -3.98 -6.07
C VAL A 143 -3.99 -3.84 -4.58
N GLY A 144 -3.28 -4.56 -3.72
CA GLY A 144 -3.43 -4.49 -2.27
C GLY A 144 -3.17 -3.10 -1.71
N MET A 145 -2.15 -2.38 -2.19
CA MET A 145 -1.89 -1.00 -1.79
C MET A 145 -3.02 -0.04 -2.19
N LEU A 146 -3.53 -0.14 -3.42
CA LEU A 146 -4.67 0.66 -3.87
C LEU A 146 -5.95 0.34 -3.07
N LEU A 147 -6.20 -0.94 -2.85
CA LEU A 147 -7.37 -1.39 -2.10
C LEU A 147 -7.30 -0.92 -0.63
N ASN A 148 -6.11 -0.91 -0.02
CA ASN A 148 -5.93 -0.38 1.32
C ASN A 148 -6.32 1.10 1.42
N VAL A 149 -5.94 1.93 0.43
CA VAL A 149 -6.34 3.34 0.36
C VAL A 149 -7.87 3.48 0.29
N VAL A 150 -8.52 2.67 -0.55
CA VAL A 150 -9.99 2.69 -0.70
C VAL A 150 -10.68 2.24 0.59
N ILE A 151 -10.27 1.10 1.15
CA ILE A 151 -10.88 0.54 2.37
C ILE A 151 -10.73 1.53 3.53
N ARG A 152 -9.56 2.13 3.71
CA ARG A 152 -9.30 3.09 4.79
C ARG A 152 -10.23 4.31 4.70
N ALA A 153 -10.41 4.87 3.50
CA ALA A 153 -11.32 5.98 3.31
C ALA A 153 -12.79 5.58 3.53
N VAL A 154 -13.21 4.41 3.03
CA VAL A 154 -14.57 3.90 3.26
C VAL A 154 -14.80 3.65 4.76
N GLU A 155 -13.85 3.06 5.48
CA GLU A 155 -13.93 2.88 6.93
C GLU A 155 -14.10 4.23 7.65
N PHE A 156 -13.32 5.25 7.27
CA PHE A 156 -13.49 6.60 7.82
C PHE A 156 -14.88 7.15 7.56
N PHE A 157 -15.32 7.17 6.30
CA PHE A 157 -16.65 7.72 5.97
C PHE A 157 -17.81 6.91 6.56
N THR A 158 -17.63 5.63 6.89
CA THR A 158 -18.68 4.81 7.53
C THR A 158 -18.67 4.90 9.05
N ALA A 159 -17.50 4.90 9.68
CA ALA A 159 -17.35 4.84 11.12
C ALA A 159 -17.32 6.22 11.78
N VAL A 160 -16.77 7.26 11.11
CA VAL A 160 -16.58 8.58 11.70
C VAL A 160 -17.64 9.55 11.20
N PRO A 161 -18.55 10.03 12.06
CA PRO A 161 -19.56 11.01 11.66
C PRO A 161 -18.92 12.39 11.44
N ALA A 162 -19.56 13.23 10.61
CA ALA A 162 -19.16 14.62 10.43
C ALA A 162 -19.35 15.40 11.73
N MET A 163 -18.27 16.04 12.19
CA MET A 163 -18.27 16.80 13.45
C MET A 163 -17.82 18.25 13.21
N SER A 164 -18.72 19.19 13.48
CA SER A 164 -18.45 20.63 13.42
C SER A 164 -17.73 21.12 14.68
N TRP A 165 -17.44 22.43 14.76
CA TRP A 165 -16.89 23.06 15.96
C TRP A 165 -17.79 22.94 17.21
N HIS A 166 -19.09 22.63 17.04
CA HIS A 166 -20.04 22.44 18.13
C HIS A 166 -20.01 21.03 18.75
N ALA A 167 -19.20 20.12 18.18
CA ALA A 167 -19.02 18.80 18.75
C ALA A 167 -18.24 18.87 20.08
N PRO A 168 -18.43 17.92 21.01
CA PRO A 168 -17.62 17.85 22.21
C PRO A 168 -16.14 17.67 21.87
N ALA A 169 -15.23 18.10 22.76
CA ALA A 169 -13.79 18.12 22.52
C ALA A 169 -13.24 16.75 22.07
N TRP A 170 -13.68 15.66 22.70
CA TRP A 170 -13.29 14.31 22.31
C TRP A 170 -13.74 13.97 20.86
N GLY A 171 -14.92 14.44 20.45
CA GLY A 171 -15.45 14.20 19.12
C GLY A 171 -14.66 14.96 18.06
N GLN A 172 -14.34 16.23 18.29
CA GLN A 172 -13.47 17.02 17.42
C GLN A 172 -12.08 16.38 17.29
N ALA A 173 -11.48 15.94 18.41
CA ALA A 173 -10.18 15.29 18.41
C ALA A 173 -10.23 13.96 17.63
N MET A 174 -11.25 13.12 17.85
CA MET A 174 -11.44 11.87 17.13
C MET A 174 -11.55 12.12 15.62
N PHE A 175 -12.43 13.03 15.21
CA PHE A 175 -12.62 13.37 13.80
C PHE A 175 -11.33 13.86 13.15
N ALA A 176 -10.63 14.79 13.81
CA ALA A 176 -9.40 15.37 13.28
C ALA A 176 -8.27 14.33 13.15
N TRP A 177 -7.99 13.56 14.19
CA TRP A 177 -6.89 12.58 14.17
C TRP A 177 -7.16 11.41 13.23
N MET A 178 -8.41 10.92 13.15
CA MET A 178 -8.77 9.90 12.18
C MET A 178 -8.74 10.41 10.75
N ALA A 179 -9.11 11.69 10.51
CA ALA A 179 -8.92 12.30 9.19
C ALA A 179 -7.44 12.41 8.80
N VAL A 180 -6.59 12.86 9.75
CA VAL A 180 -5.13 12.91 9.55
C VAL A 180 -4.56 11.54 9.22
N ASP A 181 -5.01 10.49 9.91
CA ASP A 181 -4.59 9.11 9.63
C ASP A 181 -4.87 8.72 8.17
N VAL A 182 -6.09 8.92 7.69
CA VAL A 182 -6.46 8.57 6.30
C VAL A 182 -5.68 9.41 5.28
N VAL A 183 -5.45 10.69 5.55
CA VAL A 183 -4.66 11.58 4.70
C VAL A 183 -3.22 11.10 4.59
N VAL A 184 -2.57 10.89 5.74
CA VAL A 184 -1.16 10.51 5.81
C VAL A 184 -0.94 9.12 5.20
N THR A 185 -1.72 8.13 5.62
CA THR A 185 -1.59 6.76 5.11
C THR A 185 -1.93 6.68 3.63
N GLY A 186 -3.01 7.34 3.17
CA GLY A 186 -3.39 7.42 1.76
C GLY A 186 -2.29 8.01 0.88
N PHE A 187 -1.65 9.09 1.34
CA PHE A 187 -0.52 9.71 0.63
C PHE A 187 0.68 8.76 0.55
N PHE A 188 1.12 8.18 1.68
CA PHE A 188 2.30 7.31 1.72
C PHE A 188 2.12 6.03 0.90
N TYR A 189 0.95 5.37 0.99
CA TYR A 189 0.66 4.18 0.19
C TYR A 189 0.63 4.49 -1.31
N MET A 190 0.11 5.66 -1.71
CA MET A 190 0.14 6.07 -3.12
C MET A 190 1.53 6.39 -3.63
N VAL A 191 2.39 7.03 -2.84
CA VAL A 191 3.81 7.21 -3.19
C VAL A 191 4.50 5.85 -3.34
N ALA A 192 4.31 4.94 -2.37
CA ALA A 192 4.86 3.58 -2.45
C ALA A 192 4.36 2.81 -3.69
N PHE A 193 3.07 2.93 -4.01
CA PHE A 193 2.48 2.35 -5.21
C PHE A 193 3.15 2.84 -6.49
N VAL A 194 3.35 4.16 -6.62
CA VAL A 194 4.04 4.73 -7.80
C VAL A 194 5.47 4.26 -7.89
N MET A 195 6.19 4.21 -6.76
CA MET A 195 7.56 3.68 -6.71
C MET A 195 7.61 2.20 -7.13
N ALA A 196 6.64 1.40 -6.70
CA ALA A 196 6.52 0.00 -7.11
C ALA A 196 6.27 -0.12 -8.61
N LEU A 197 5.32 0.64 -9.15
CA LEU A 197 4.95 0.61 -10.56
C LEU A 197 6.10 1.07 -11.47
N ARG A 198 6.87 2.07 -11.03
CA ARG A 198 8.03 2.61 -11.75
C ARG A 198 9.34 1.89 -11.48
N THR A 199 9.29 0.78 -10.78
CA THR A 199 10.48 -0.05 -10.44
C THR A 199 11.57 0.70 -9.70
N VAL A 200 11.21 1.69 -8.86
CA VAL A 200 12.16 2.51 -8.10
C VAL A 200 12.86 1.67 -7.03
N PRO A 201 14.20 1.66 -6.96
CA PRO A 201 14.96 0.83 -6.02
C PRO A 201 14.60 1.02 -4.54
N LEU A 202 14.16 2.21 -4.17
CA LEU A 202 13.75 2.55 -2.80
C LEU A 202 12.36 2.02 -2.41
N PHE A 203 11.56 1.49 -3.35
CA PHE A 203 10.20 1.01 -3.10
C PHE A 203 10.07 0.10 -1.86
N PRO A 204 10.88 -0.97 -1.68
CA PRO A 204 10.70 -1.86 -0.53
C PRO A 204 10.88 -1.16 0.81
N ARG A 205 11.72 -0.11 0.87
CA ARG A 205 11.91 0.71 2.07
C ARG A 205 10.73 1.64 2.29
N MET A 206 10.26 2.27 1.22
CA MET A 206 9.10 3.16 1.28
C MET A 206 7.87 2.44 1.81
N LEU A 207 7.63 1.20 1.37
CA LEU A 207 6.52 0.40 1.87
C LEU A 207 6.70 0.05 3.36
N LEU A 208 7.92 -0.27 3.79
CA LEU A 208 8.21 -0.47 5.21
C LEU A 208 7.92 0.78 6.03
N TYR A 209 8.32 1.96 5.55
CA TYR A 209 8.00 3.23 6.21
C TYR A 209 6.49 3.50 6.22
N ALA A 210 5.77 3.19 5.15
CA ALA A 210 4.31 3.32 5.12
C ALA A 210 3.65 2.45 6.20
N TRP A 211 4.07 1.20 6.38
CA TRP A 211 3.58 0.32 7.46
C TRP A 211 3.93 0.86 8.86
N MET A 212 5.14 1.38 9.05
CA MET A 212 5.54 1.98 10.34
C MET A 212 4.70 3.20 10.67
N VAL A 213 4.49 4.10 9.69
CA VAL A 213 3.65 5.28 9.85
C VAL A 213 2.21 4.89 10.16
N ASP A 214 1.68 3.89 9.47
CA ASP A 214 0.32 3.38 9.69
C ASP A 214 0.13 2.89 11.13
N VAL A 215 1.03 2.05 11.65
CA VAL A 215 0.98 1.61 13.05
C VAL A 215 1.13 2.77 14.02
N LEU A 216 2.08 3.68 13.76
CA LEU A 216 2.29 4.86 14.61
C LEU A 216 1.06 5.75 14.69
N MET A 217 0.35 5.93 13.58
CA MET A 217 -0.90 6.71 13.56
C MET A 217 -1.96 6.11 14.47
N GLN A 218 -2.13 4.78 14.50
CA GLN A 218 -3.09 4.14 15.41
C GLN A 218 -2.72 4.39 16.89
N LEU A 219 -1.41 4.32 17.23
CA LEU A 219 -0.94 4.60 18.59
C LEU A 219 -1.12 6.07 18.95
N ILE A 220 -0.84 7.00 18.03
CA ILE A 220 -1.05 8.43 18.25
C ILE A 220 -2.54 8.73 18.48
N ILE A 221 -3.44 8.15 17.68
CA ILE A 221 -4.89 8.34 17.84
C ILE A 221 -5.32 7.88 19.25
N ALA A 222 -4.94 6.66 19.65
CA ALA A 222 -5.27 6.13 20.97
C ALA A 222 -4.76 7.04 22.10
N GLN A 223 -3.49 7.49 22.02
CA GLN A 223 -2.88 8.37 23.01
C GLN A 223 -3.57 9.74 23.08
N ARG A 224 -3.87 10.35 21.92
CA ARG A 224 -4.49 11.67 21.85
C ARG A 224 -5.92 11.66 22.40
N LEU A 225 -6.69 10.64 22.11
CA LEU A 225 -8.05 10.52 22.63
C LEU A 225 -8.06 10.21 24.13
N ALA A 226 -7.15 9.39 24.63
CA ALA A 226 -6.97 9.16 26.05
C ALA A 226 -6.61 10.46 26.79
N ALA A 227 -5.78 11.32 26.19
CA ALA A 227 -5.36 12.58 26.81
C ALA A 227 -6.49 13.64 26.87
N VAL A 228 -7.39 13.67 25.88
CA VAL A 228 -8.55 14.59 25.91
C VAL A 228 -9.56 14.18 26.96
N GLY A 229 -9.76 12.87 27.15
CA GLY A 229 -10.75 12.33 28.08
C GLY A 229 -12.21 12.55 27.65
N GLY A 230 -13.13 12.10 28.49
CA GLY A 230 -14.57 12.33 28.29
C GLY A 230 -15.18 11.60 27.09
N VAL A 231 -14.48 10.62 26.52
CA VAL A 231 -15.02 9.76 25.46
C VAL A 231 -16.07 8.84 26.08
N PRO A 232 -17.31 8.82 25.57
CA PRO A 232 -18.34 7.93 26.10
C PRO A 232 -17.97 6.45 25.93
N ASP A 233 -18.27 5.58 26.91
CA ASP A 233 -17.96 4.15 26.88
C ASP A 233 -18.47 3.46 25.62
N ARG A 234 -19.66 3.84 25.15
CA ARG A 234 -20.25 3.33 23.90
C ARG A 234 -19.42 3.63 22.63
N VAL A 235 -18.49 4.59 22.69
CA VAL A 235 -17.59 4.97 21.58
C VAL A 235 -16.22 4.33 21.76
N VAL A 236 -15.77 4.13 23.02
CA VAL A 236 -14.43 3.59 23.32
C VAL A 236 -14.24 2.21 22.69
N GLU A 237 -15.18 1.29 22.94
CA GLU A 237 -15.06 -0.11 22.47
C GLU A 237 -15.00 -0.22 20.93
N PRO A 238 -15.95 0.37 20.15
CA PRO A 238 -15.85 0.35 18.68
C PRO A 238 -14.60 1.04 18.16
N LEU A 239 -14.15 2.11 18.81
CA LEU A 239 -12.93 2.83 18.41
C LEU A 239 -11.69 1.95 18.60
N LEU A 240 -11.53 1.33 19.77
CA LEU A 240 -10.40 0.43 20.05
C LEU A 240 -10.41 -0.75 19.07
N ALA A 241 -11.57 -1.36 18.82
CA ALA A 241 -11.70 -2.45 17.85
C ALA A 241 -11.28 -2.01 16.42
N LEU A 242 -11.59 -0.78 16.01
CA LEU A 242 -11.15 -0.22 14.73
C LEU A 242 -9.63 -0.03 14.69
N LEU A 243 -9.02 0.56 15.73
CA LEU A 243 -7.58 0.79 15.80
C LEU A 243 -6.80 -0.54 15.83
N GLU A 244 -7.22 -1.50 16.65
CA GLU A 244 -6.64 -2.84 16.70
C GLU A 244 -6.78 -3.59 15.37
N GLY A 245 -7.95 -3.48 14.72
CA GLY A 245 -8.21 -4.03 13.41
C GLY A 245 -7.25 -3.46 12.36
N ASN A 246 -6.97 -2.17 12.41
CA ASN A 246 -6.02 -1.51 11.51
C ASN A 246 -4.58 -1.99 11.74
N VAL A 247 -4.13 -2.03 13.00
CA VAL A 247 -2.80 -2.58 13.34
C VAL A 247 -2.69 -4.03 12.86
N THR A 248 -3.71 -4.84 13.10
CA THR A 248 -3.75 -6.25 12.68
C THR A 248 -3.63 -6.39 11.15
N LYS A 249 -4.35 -5.59 10.37
CA LYS A 249 -4.26 -5.57 8.89
C LYS A 249 -2.82 -5.26 8.42
N VAL A 250 -2.17 -4.27 9.04
CA VAL A 250 -0.78 -3.90 8.72
C VAL A 250 0.18 -5.03 9.08
N LEU A 251 0.05 -5.64 10.26
CA LEU A 251 0.92 -6.73 10.69
C LEU A 251 0.75 -7.97 9.81
N ILE A 252 -0.47 -8.34 9.43
CA ILE A 252 -0.73 -9.44 8.49
C ILE A 252 -0.10 -9.11 7.13
N SER A 253 -0.30 -7.89 6.62
CA SER A 253 0.32 -7.45 5.39
C SER A 253 1.85 -7.55 5.45
N ALA A 254 2.46 -7.04 6.52
CA ALA A 254 3.90 -7.11 6.71
C ALA A 254 4.40 -8.56 6.83
N ALA A 255 3.69 -9.43 7.57
CA ALA A 255 4.06 -10.84 7.72
C ALA A 255 4.06 -11.60 6.38
N ILE A 256 3.15 -11.29 5.48
CA ILE A 256 3.07 -11.92 4.15
C ILE A 256 4.11 -11.30 3.19
N TRP A 257 4.16 -9.97 3.13
CA TRP A 257 4.92 -9.28 2.10
C TRP A 257 6.38 -9.06 2.43
N LEU A 258 6.76 -8.92 3.71
CA LEU A 258 8.16 -8.67 4.08
C LEU A 258 9.09 -9.85 3.68
N PRO A 259 8.75 -11.13 3.95
CA PRO A 259 9.55 -12.25 3.45
C PRO A 259 9.65 -12.24 1.91
N TYR A 260 8.54 -11.97 1.21
CA TYR A 260 8.55 -11.87 -0.24
C TYR A 260 9.46 -10.74 -0.73
N LEU A 261 9.38 -9.55 -0.14
CA LEU A 261 10.21 -8.40 -0.50
C LEU A 261 11.70 -8.65 -0.23
N LEU A 262 12.04 -9.49 0.74
CA LEU A 262 13.43 -9.80 1.08
C LEU A 262 14.02 -10.92 0.20
N LEU A 263 13.25 -11.98 -0.03
CA LEU A 263 13.74 -13.25 -0.58
C LEU A 263 13.40 -13.48 -2.05
N SER A 264 12.35 -12.84 -2.59
CA SER A 264 11.93 -13.06 -3.97
C SER A 264 13.00 -12.63 -4.98
N GLU A 265 13.32 -13.50 -5.91
CA GLU A 265 14.22 -13.17 -7.02
C GLU A 265 13.68 -12.00 -7.85
N ARG A 266 12.37 -11.98 -8.10
CA ARG A 266 11.71 -10.87 -8.83
C ARG A 266 11.96 -9.52 -8.18
N VAL A 267 11.76 -9.41 -6.87
CA VAL A 267 12.00 -8.17 -6.12
C VAL A 267 13.49 -7.79 -6.16
N ASN A 268 14.36 -8.77 -6.02
CA ASN A 268 15.80 -8.53 -6.04
C ASN A 268 16.31 -8.12 -7.42
N VAL A 269 15.80 -8.71 -8.50
CA VAL A 269 16.12 -8.31 -9.88
C VAL A 269 15.56 -6.93 -10.18
N THR A 270 14.28 -6.68 -9.84
CA THR A 270 13.57 -5.45 -10.23
C THR A 270 14.05 -4.22 -9.46
N TYR A 271 14.18 -4.33 -8.13
CA TYR A 271 14.43 -3.17 -7.27
C TYR A 271 15.86 -3.08 -6.74
N ARG A 272 16.62 -4.19 -6.73
CA ARG A 272 17.99 -4.21 -6.17
C ARG A 272 19.05 -4.55 -7.20
N HIS A 273 18.67 -4.80 -8.44
CA HIS A 273 19.53 -5.19 -9.56
C HIS A 273 20.51 -6.30 -9.15
N ARG A 274 19.98 -7.41 -8.63
CA ARG A 274 20.77 -8.58 -8.23
C ARG A 274 20.00 -9.86 -8.47
N THR A 275 20.69 -10.95 -8.79
CA THR A 275 20.16 -12.29 -9.02
C THR A 275 20.76 -13.29 -8.07
N ASN A 276 20.12 -14.43 -7.88
CA ASN A 276 20.65 -15.50 -7.07
C ASN A 276 21.93 -16.06 -7.72
N ALA A 277 23.00 -16.15 -6.94
CA ALA A 277 24.29 -16.66 -7.44
C ALA A 277 24.28 -18.13 -7.89
N ARG A 278 23.24 -18.90 -7.48
CA ARG A 278 23.06 -20.30 -7.86
C ARG A 278 22.42 -20.49 -9.23
N THR A 279 21.79 -19.49 -9.79
CA THR A 279 21.04 -19.57 -11.07
C THR A 279 21.87 -19.20 -12.30
N LEU A 280 23.12 -18.84 -12.13
CA LEU A 280 24.05 -18.54 -13.22
C LEU A 280 25.05 -19.68 -13.38
N PRO A 281 25.42 -20.04 -14.62
CA PRO A 281 26.57 -20.90 -14.85
C PRO A 281 27.81 -20.27 -14.22
N PRO A 282 28.81 -21.06 -13.77
CA PRO A 282 30.06 -20.55 -13.30
C PRO A 282 30.64 -19.62 -14.39
N ALA A 283 31.18 -18.48 -13.97
CA ALA A 283 31.92 -17.60 -14.90
C ALA A 283 33.12 -18.39 -15.39
N GLU A 284 33.23 -18.57 -16.71
CA GLU A 284 34.43 -19.10 -17.37
C GLU A 284 35.61 -18.16 -17.18
#